data_e02f3cab1f849d64a9c00c63f0bbcc23
#
_entry.id   e02f3cab1f849d64a9c00c63f0bbcc23
#
_cell.length_a   1.000
_cell.length_b   1.000
_cell.length_c   1.000
_cell.angle_alpha   90.00
_cell.angle_beta   90.00
_cell.angle_gamma   90.00
#
_symmetry.space_group_name_H-M   'P 1'
#
loop_
_entity.id
_entity.type
_entity.pdbx_description
1 polymer ?
#
loop_
_entity_poly.entity_id
_entity_poly.type
_entity_poly.pdbx_seq_one_letter_code
_entity_poly.pdbx_strand_id
1 'polypeptide(L)'
;MIEHDDQALDDGDQFVDDVADFDAFFAEQGAPRRGVPLRLFGRTYHLPPALPALYVLQLHRVKHSAAPEDVSRLLAALFGPDAVNHWADNGMDDRQLGIVLMWATANVAKPGAMSMEEAAAEYDRREAAKAGKARRPATTSRPKKRPKGKGKPRNSGRR
;
A
#
# COMPACT_ATOMS: atom_id res chain seq x y z
N MET A 1 44.86 41.94 -50.04
CA MET A 1 44.26 40.66 -50.36
C MET A 1 44.39 39.85 -49.09
N ILE A 2 43.38 39.93 -48.27
CA ILE A 2 43.31 39.23 -46.96
C ILE A 2 42.11 38.28 -47.08
N GLU A 3 42.40 36.97 -47.23
CA GLU A 3 41.42 35.92 -47.22
C GLU A 3 41.00 35.67 -45.78
N HIS A 4 39.70 35.89 -45.45
CA HIS A 4 39.07 35.52 -44.24
C HIS A 4 38.63 34.11 -44.40
N ASP A 5 39.30 33.23 -43.69
CA ASP A 5 38.88 31.82 -43.47
C ASP A 5 37.74 31.83 -42.42
N ASP A 6 36.48 31.76 -42.91
CA ASP A 6 35.29 31.54 -42.10
C ASP A 6 35.21 30.06 -41.75
N GLN A 7 35.89 29.67 -40.67
CA GLN A 7 35.60 28.40 -40.04
C GLN A 7 34.29 28.53 -39.26
N ALA A 8 33.19 28.15 -39.90
CA ALA A 8 31.92 27.88 -39.26
C ALA A 8 32.13 26.72 -38.28
N LEU A 9 32.07 27.07 -36.99
CA LEU A 9 31.93 26.06 -35.91
C LEU A 9 30.55 25.45 -36.04
N ASP A 10 30.51 24.26 -36.62
CA ASP A 10 29.37 23.36 -36.60
C ASP A 10 29.31 22.68 -35.22
N ASP A 11 28.87 23.43 -34.20
CA ASP A 11 28.55 22.94 -32.87
C ASP A 11 27.07 22.51 -32.79
N GLY A 12 26.55 22.00 -33.88
CA GLY A 12 25.20 21.47 -33.97
C GLY A 12 25.14 20.00 -33.65
N ASP A 13 24.45 19.67 -32.54
CA ASP A 13 23.72 18.41 -32.39
C ASP A 13 24.45 17.16 -31.92
N GLN A 14 25.11 17.22 -30.77
CA GLN A 14 25.52 15.97 -30.07
C GLN A 14 24.66 15.63 -28.84
N PHE A 15 23.49 16.25 -28.63
CA PHE A 15 22.63 15.99 -27.47
C PHE A 15 21.48 15.01 -27.74
N VAL A 16 21.39 14.38 -28.91
CA VAL A 16 20.23 13.58 -29.29
C VAL A 16 20.39 12.06 -29.02
N ASP A 17 21.60 11.57 -28.74
CA ASP A 17 21.86 10.13 -28.67
C ASP A 17 21.95 9.56 -27.24
N ASP A 18 21.72 10.33 -26.19
CA ASP A 18 21.77 9.81 -24.81
C ASP A 18 20.36 9.72 -24.19
N VAL A 19 19.44 9.18 -24.96
CA VAL A 19 18.10 8.83 -24.44
C VAL A 19 18.25 7.55 -23.62
N ALA A 20 18.03 7.63 -22.30
CA ALA A 20 18.04 6.47 -21.44
C ALA A 20 16.92 5.49 -21.82
N ASP A 21 17.30 4.37 -22.44
CA ASP A 21 16.37 3.30 -22.84
C ASP A 21 16.06 2.39 -21.65
N PHE A 22 15.00 2.74 -20.92
CA PHE A 22 14.51 1.94 -19.82
C PHE A 22 13.84 0.62 -20.25
N ASP A 23 13.33 0.54 -21.47
CA ASP A 23 12.72 -0.70 -21.98
C ASP A 23 13.81 -1.76 -22.20
N ALA A 24 14.92 -1.40 -22.84
CA ALA A 24 16.07 -2.29 -22.97
C ALA A 24 16.64 -2.69 -21.60
N PHE A 25 16.84 -1.72 -20.71
CA PHE A 25 17.36 -1.97 -19.36
C PHE A 25 16.47 -2.93 -18.55
N PHE A 26 15.15 -2.78 -18.56
CA PHE A 26 14.25 -3.69 -17.86
C PHE A 26 14.11 -5.04 -18.53
N ALA A 27 14.22 -5.10 -19.86
CA ALA A 27 14.23 -6.37 -20.59
C ALA A 27 15.45 -7.24 -20.22
N GLU A 28 16.62 -6.64 -20.01
CA GLU A 28 17.83 -7.33 -19.58
C GLU A 28 17.75 -7.81 -18.12
N GLN A 29 17.10 -7.05 -17.24
CA GLN A 29 16.94 -7.40 -15.82
C GLN A 29 15.80 -8.38 -15.55
N GLY A 30 14.87 -8.53 -16.48
CA GLY A 30 13.64 -9.28 -16.29
C GLY A 30 13.75 -10.75 -16.70
N ALA A 31 14.17 -11.65 -15.81
CA ALA A 31 13.76 -13.04 -15.97
C ALA A 31 12.22 -13.10 -15.89
N PRO A 32 11.52 -13.75 -16.85
CA PRO A 32 10.06 -13.84 -16.85
C PRO A 32 9.60 -14.59 -15.59
N ARG A 33 9.16 -13.85 -14.59
CA ARG A 33 8.56 -14.43 -13.38
C ARG A 33 7.16 -14.91 -13.77
N ARG A 34 6.87 -16.17 -13.52
CA ARG A 34 5.51 -16.69 -13.69
C ARG A 34 4.66 -16.23 -12.51
N GLY A 35 3.46 -15.71 -12.82
CA GLY A 35 2.49 -15.39 -11.78
C GLY A 35 2.08 -16.63 -10.99
N VAL A 36 1.82 -16.46 -9.70
CA VAL A 36 1.39 -17.56 -8.83
C VAL A 36 -0.10 -17.84 -9.08
N PRO A 37 -0.48 -19.07 -9.46
CA PRO A 37 -1.88 -19.41 -9.65
C PRO A 37 -2.58 -19.59 -8.29
N LEU A 38 -3.84 -19.17 -8.21
CA LEU A 38 -4.76 -19.50 -7.12
C LEU A 38 -6.09 -19.98 -7.70
N ARG A 39 -6.72 -20.93 -7.04
CA ARG A 39 -8.06 -21.42 -7.41
C ARG A 39 -9.07 -21.01 -6.37
N LEU A 40 -10.14 -20.34 -6.81
CA LEU A 40 -11.21 -19.86 -5.94
C LEU A 40 -12.56 -19.91 -6.69
N PHE A 41 -13.58 -20.45 -6.03
CA PHE A 41 -14.94 -20.65 -6.61
C PHE A 41 -14.91 -21.33 -7.99
N GLY A 42 -14.08 -22.36 -8.14
CA GLY A 42 -13.98 -23.13 -9.39
C GLY A 42 -13.17 -22.47 -10.51
N ARG A 43 -12.76 -21.20 -10.38
CA ARG A 43 -11.90 -20.49 -11.33
C ARG A 43 -10.46 -20.42 -10.88
N THR A 44 -9.55 -20.41 -11.84
CA THR A 44 -8.12 -20.18 -11.60
C THR A 44 -7.78 -18.75 -12.00
N TYR A 45 -7.17 -18.03 -11.08
CA TYR A 45 -6.63 -16.69 -11.26
C TYR A 45 -5.11 -16.77 -11.24
N HIS A 46 -4.45 -15.85 -11.93
CA HIS A 46 -3.00 -15.75 -11.94
C HIS A 46 -2.61 -14.38 -11.37
N LEU A 47 -1.89 -14.41 -10.26
CA LEU A 47 -1.33 -13.19 -9.72
C LEU A 47 -0.31 -12.60 -10.70
N PRO A 48 -0.16 -11.28 -10.76
CA PRO A 48 0.87 -10.66 -11.57
C PRO A 48 2.27 -11.10 -11.09
N PRO A 49 3.27 -11.16 -11.96
CA PRO A 49 4.63 -11.58 -11.62
C PRO A 49 5.34 -10.61 -10.66
N ALA A 50 4.85 -9.39 -10.55
CA ALA A 50 5.30 -8.37 -9.61
C ALA A 50 4.11 -7.50 -9.21
N LEU A 51 4.19 -6.85 -8.03
CA LEU A 51 3.15 -5.90 -7.62
C LEU A 51 3.13 -4.72 -8.59
N PRO A 52 2.01 -4.47 -9.28
CA PRO A 52 1.91 -3.30 -10.15
C PRO A 52 2.11 -2.02 -9.33
N ALA A 53 2.86 -1.05 -9.89
CA ALA A 53 3.06 0.24 -9.22
C ALA A 53 1.72 0.92 -8.87
N LEU A 54 0.73 0.80 -9.77
CA LEU A 54 -0.63 1.30 -9.54
C LEU A 54 -1.32 0.63 -8.34
N TYR A 55 -1.01 -0.63 -8.02
CA TYR A 55 -1.56 -1.31 -6.84
C TYR A 55 -1.17 -0.59 -5.55
N VAL A 56 0.09 -0.21 -5.41
CA VAL A 56 0.57 0.52 -4.22
C VAL A 56 -0.11 1.87 -4.08
N LEU A 57 -0.27 2.60 -5.19
CA LEU A 57 -0.99 3.88 -5.22
C LEU A 57 -2.47 3.70 -4.87
N GLN A 58 -3.13 2.70 -5.42
CA GLN A 58 -4.53 2.38 -5.12
C GLN A 58 -4.71 1.95 -3.65
N LEU A 59 -3.78 1.18 -3.10
CA LEU A 59 -3.81 0.79 -1.68
C LEU A 59 -3.74 2.02 -0.76
N HIS A 60 -2.91 3.01 -1.09
CA HIS A 60 -2.90 4.29 -0.37
C HIS A 60 -4.23 5.03 -0.48
N ARG A 61 -4.83 5.03 -1.65
CA ARG A 61 -6.13 5.68 -1.91
C ARG A 61 -7.25 5.02 -1.11
N VAL A 62 -7.35 3.70 -1.12
CA VAL A 62 -8.37 2.93 -0.39
C VAL A 62 -8.26 3.10 1.13
N LYS A 63 -7.08 3.34 1.67
CA LYS A 63 -6.91 3.67 3.10
C LYS A 63 -7.62 4.96 3.52
N HIS A 64 -7.86 5.86 2.58
CA HIS A 64 -8.48 7.17 2.81
C HIS A 64 -9.83 7.34 2.11
N SER A 65 -10.25 6.36 1.31
CA SER A 65 -11.51 6.35 0.58
C SER A 65 -12.19 5.00 0.80
N ALA A 66 -13.42 5.02 1.27
CA ALA A 66 -14.27 3.83 1.40
C ALA A 66 -15.12 3.59 0.13
N ALA A 67 -14.78 4.22 -1.00
CA ALA A 67 -15.54 4.08 -2.24
C ALA A 67 -15.39 2.65 -2.80
N PRO A 68 -16.49 1.95 -3.08
CA PRO A 68 -16.46 0.58 -3.61
C PRO A 68 -15.67 0.45 -4.92
N GLU A 69 -15.67 1.50 -5.74
CA GLU A 69 -14.97 1.54 -7.02
C GLU A 69 -13.45 1.52 -6.83
N ASP A 70 -12.93 2.15 -5.78
CA ASP A 70 -11.49 2.15 -5.47
C ASP A 70 -11.05 0.77 -5.00
N VAL A 71 -11.87 0.08 -4.20
CA VAL A 71 -11.64 -1.31 -3.79
C VAL A 71 -11.66 -2.25 -5.00
N SER A 72 -12.67 -2.10 -5.88
CA SER A 72 -12.77 -2.91 -7.09
C SER A 72 -11.55 -2.76 -8.00
N ARG A 73 -11.05 -1.54 -8.20
CA ARG A 73 -9.83 -1.29 -8.98
C ARG A 73 -8.59 -1.93 -8.35
N LEU A 74 -8.48 -1.86 -7.01
CA LEU A 74 -7.39 -2.49 -6.29
C LEU A 74 -7.36 -4.01 -6.51
N LEU A 75 -8.52 -4.66 -6.39
CA LEU A 75 -8.66 -6.09 -6.59
C LEU A 75 -8.44 -6.49 -8.06
N ALA A 76 -8.96 -5.70 -9.00
CA ALA A 76 -8.76 -5.94 -10.42
C ALA A 76 -7.28 -5.88 -10.84
N ALA A 77 -6.47 -5.07 -10.18
CA ALA A 77 -5.03 -5.00 -10.45
C ALA A 77 -4.28 -6.29 -10.07
N LEU A 78 -4.78 -7.09 -9.11
CA LEU A 78 -4.18 -8.35 -8.70
C LEU A 78 -4.80 -9.58 -9.37
N PHE A 79 -6.12 -9.59 -9.56
CA PHE A 79 -6.87 -10.79 -9.94
C PHE A 79 -7.58 -10.68 -11.29
N GLY A 80 -7.50 -9.50 -11.91
CA GLY A 80 -8.21 -9.19 -13.14
C GLY A 80 -9.60 -8.58 -12.89
N PRO A 81 -10.19 -7.93 -13.91
CA PRO A 81 -11.41 -7.14 -13.75
C PRO A 81 -12.64 -7.97 -13.38
N ASP A 82 -12.70 -9.23 -13.82
CA ASP A 82 -13.87 -10.09 -13.61
C ASP A 82 -13.88 -10.78 -12.23
N ALA A 83 -12.76 -10.73 -11.50
CA ALA A 83 -12.63 -11.45 -10.24
C ALA A 83 -13.64 -10.96 -9.19
N VAL A 84 -13.79 -9.66 -9.05
CA VAL A 84 -14.65 -9.03 -8.03
C VAL A 84 -16.10 -9.44 -8.20
N ASN A 85 -16.62 -9.35 -9.42
CA ASN A 85 -18.00 -9.72 -9.73
C ASN A 85 -18.21 -11.22 -9.48
N HIS A 86 -17.31 -12.06 -10.00
CA HIS A 86 -17.41 -13.51 -9.79
C HIS A 86 -17.38 -13.90 -8.30
N TRP A 87 -16.57 -13.24 -7.48
CA TRP A 87 -16.50 -13.51 -6.05
C TRP A 87 -17.77 -13.05 -5.31
N ALA A 88 -18.29 -11.88 -5.66
CA ALA A 88 -19.55 -11.39 -5.12
C ALA A 88 -20.71 -12.31 -5.46
N ASP A 89 -20.82 -12.78 -6.72
CA ASP A 89 -21.85 -13.72 -7.17
C ASP A 89 -21.79 -15.08 -6.46
N ASN A 90 -20.60 -15.48 -6.00
CA ASN A 90 -20.39 -16.72 -5.24
C ASN A 90 -20.42 -16.53 -3.72
N GLY A 91 -20.81 -15.35 -3.24
CA GLY A 91 -21.01 -15.08 -1.81
C GLY A 91 -19.73 -15.01 -0.99
N MET A 92 -18.63 -14.48 -1.56
CA MET A 92 -17.38 -14.25 -0.83
C MET A 92 -17.60 -13.35 0.38
N ASP A 93 -17.23 -13.81 1.56
CA ASP A 93 -17.30 -13.01 2.77
C ASP A 93 -16.01 -12.18 3.02
N ASP A 94 -16.10 -11.24 3.96
CA ASP A 94 -15.01 -10.32 4.30
C ASP A 94 -13.76 -11.05 4.83
N ARG A 95 -13.95 -12.12 5.60
CA ARG A 95 -12.84 -12.95 6.12
C ARG A 95 -12.13 -13.67 4.99
N GLN A 96 -12.87 -14.27 4.06
CA GLN A 96 -12.32 -14.96 2.90
C GLN A 96 -11.52 -13.99 2.03
N LEU A 97 -12.09 -12.81 1.75
CA LEU A 97 -11.41 -11.75 1.01
C LEU A 97 -10.12 -11.32 1.71
N GLY A 98 -10.16 -11.09 3.01
CA GLY A 98 -9.01 -10.68 3.80
C GLY A 98 -7.87 -11.69 3.77
N ILE A 99 -8.18 -12.99 3.88
CA ILE A 99 -7.21 -14.09 3.79
C ILE A 99 -6.58 -14.16 2.39
N VAL A 100 -7.40 -14.10 1.33
CA VAL A 100 -6.93 -14.15 -0.06
C VAL A 100 -6.03 -12.97 -0.36
N LEU A 101 -6.37 -11.75 0.07
CA LEU A 101 -5.54 -10.56 -0.12
C LEU A 101 -4.20 -10.66 0.60
N MET A 102 -4.19 -11.18 1.82
CA MET A 102 -2.98 -11.36 2.61
C MET A 102 -2.04 -12.36 1.95
N TRP A 103 -2.58 -13.52 1.56
CA TRP A 103 -1.85 -14.55 0.84
C TRP A 103 -1.32 -14.03 -0.49
N ALA A 104 -2.16 -13.37 -1.29
CA ALA A 104 -1.78 -12.86 -2.60
C ALA A 104 -0.65 -11.82 -2.51
N THR A 105 -0.77 -10.86 -1.59
CA THR A 105 0.24 -9.80 -1.41
C THR A 105 1.61 -10.38 -1.03
N ALA A 106 1.65 -11.38 -0.15
CA ALA A 106 2.89 -12.04 0.24
C ALA A 106 3.51 -12.83 -0.93
N ASN A 107 2.69 -13.56 -1.68
CA ASN A 107 3.17 -14.45 -2.74
C ASN A 107 3.49 -13.73 -4.06
N VAL A 108 2.94 -12.55 -4.32
CA VAL A 108 3.39 -11.69 -5.43
C VAL A 108 4.79 -11.14 -5.14
N ALA A 109 5.06 -10.73 -3.90
CA ALA A 109 6.39 -10.24 -3.52
C ALA A 109 7.44 -11.35 -3.59
N LYS A 110 7.10 -12.53 -3.09
CA LYS A 110 7.98 -13.71 -3.10
C LYS A 110 7.10 -14.97 -3.19
N PRO A 111 7.11 -15.69 -4.33
CA PRO A 111 6.36 -16.93 -4.46
C PRO A 111 6.69 -17.95 -3.37
N GLY A 112 5.67 -18.51 -2.73
CA GLY A 112 5.81 -19.44 -1.61
C GLY A 112 6.16 -18.79 -0.26
N ALA A 113 6.03 -17.45 -0.15
CA ALA A 113 6.32 -16.73 1.09
C ALA A 113 5.30 -17.00 2.20
N MET A 114 4.08 -17.41 1.85
CA MET A 114 3.00 -17.62 2.80
C MET A 114 2.07 -18.74 2.31
N SER A 115 1.75 -19.71 3.17
CA SER A 115 0.71 -20.71 2.89
C SER A 115 -0.69 -20.14 3.13
N MET A 116 -1.73 -20.86 2.72
CA MET A 116 -3.13 -20.46 2.98
C MET A 116 -3.45 -20.49 4.47
N GLU A 117 -2.94 -21.47 5.19
CA GLU A 117 -3.12 -21.64 6.64
C GLU A 117 -2.44 -20.51 7.42
N GLU A 118 -1.22 -20.12 7.01
CA GLU A 118 -0.51 -18.98 7.61
C GLU A 118 -1.25 -17.67 7.36
N ALA A 119 -1.81 -17.47 6.16
CA ALA A 119 -2.60 -16.30 5.84
C ALA A 119 -3.88 -16.22 6.71
N ALA A 120 -4.56 -17.35 6.90
CA ALA A 120 -5.74 -17.43 7.76
C ALA A 120 -5.39 -17.12 9.22
N ALA A 121 -4.34 -17.74 9.76
CA ALA A 121 -3.89 -17.50 11.13
C ALA A 121 -3.47 -16.05 11.37
N GLU A 122 -2.78 -15.44 10.41
CA GLU A 122 -2.37 -14.04 10.49
C GLU A 122 -3.56 -13.08 10.42
N TYR A 123 -4.54 -13.37 9.56
CA TYR A 123 -5.77 -12.61 9.48
C TYR A 123 -6.51 -12.62 10.83
N ASP A 124 -6.76 -13.81 11.37
CA ASP A 124 -7.48 -13.97 12.64
C ASP A 124 -6.74 -13.28 13.81
N ARG A 125 -5.41 -13.33 13.84
CA ARG A 125 -4.58 -12.61 14.82
C ARG A 125 -4.74 -11.10 14.72
N ARG A 126 -4.78 -10.55 13.51
CA ARG A 126 -4.98 -9.10 13.29
C ARG A 126 -6.35 -8.65 13.70
N GLU A 127 -7.39 -9.43 13.40
CA GLU A 127 -8.76 -9.11 13.80
C GLU A 127 -8.92 -9.17 15.33
N ALA A 128 -8.35 -10.16 16.00
CA ALA A 128 -8.34 -10.25 17.46
C ALA A 128 -7.61 -9.04 18.10
N ALA A 129 -6.50 -8.60 17.50
CA ALA A 129 -5.78 -7.41 17.97
C ALA A 129 -6.56 -6.10 17.80
N LYS A 130 -7.34 -5.97 16.70
CA LYS A 130 -8.24 -4.82 16.50
C LYS A 130 -9.37 -4.82 17.54
N ALA A 131 -10.01 -5.97 17.78
CA ALA A 131 -11.06 -6.12 18.77
C ALA A 131 -10.56 -5.82 20.19
N GLY A 132 -9.33 -6.23 20.53
CA GLY A 132 -8.70 -5.94 21.81
C GLY A 132 -8.42 -4.45 22.04
N LYS A 133 -8.04 -3.72 20.99
CA LYS A 133 -7.85 -2.25 21.06
C LYS A 133 -9.17 -1.50 21.23
N ALA A 134 -10.23 -1.95 20.59
CA ALA A 134 -11.56 -1.33 20.69
C ALA A 134 -12.19 -1.51 22.08
N ARG A 135 -11.81 -2.57 22.82
CA ARG A 135 -12.31 -2.84 24.17
C ARG A 135 -11.54 -2.15 25.31
N ARG A 136 -10.43 -1.46 25.04
CA ARG A 136 -9.74 -0.69 26.10
C ARG A 136 -10.62 0.54 26.41
N PRO A 137 -11.24 0.64 27.60
CA PRO A 137 -11.94 1.84 27.98
C PRO A 137 -10.94 3.00 27.94
N ALA A 138 -11.36 4.13 27.36
CA ALA A 138 -10.58 5.35 27.44
C ALA A 138 -10.26 5.57 28.93
N THR A 139 -8.98 5.48 29.29
CA THR A 139 -8.55 5.81 30.64
C THR A 139 -9.01 7.22 30.92
N THR A 140 -10.05 7.31 31.77
CA THR A 140 -10.53 8.59 32.30
C THR A 140 -9.32 9.38 32.77
N SER A 141 -9.10 10.49 32.09
CA SER A 141 -8.10 11.47 32.45
C SER A 141 -8.24 11.77 33.93
N ARG A 142 -7.24 11.33 34.71
CA ARG A 142 -7.08 11.63 36.14
C ARG A 142 -7.32 13.13 36.33
N PRO A 143 -8.29 13.53 37.18
CA PRO A 143 -8.57 14.94 37.39
C PRO A 143 -7.30 15.62 37.91
N LYS A 144 -6.79 16.61 37.18
CA LYS A 144 -5.70 17.49 37.63
C LYS A 144 -6.07 18.05 39.01
N LYS A 145 -5.36 17.60 40.05
CA LYS A 145 -5.43 18.22 41.39
C LYS A 145 -5.18 19.71 41.20
N ARG A 146 -6.20 20.55 41.52
CA ARG A 146 -6.09 22.00 41.63
C ARG A 146 -4.97 22.30 42.66
N PRO A 147 -4.03 23.20 42.36
CA PRO A 147 -3.08 23.66 43.36
C PRO A 147 -3.84 24.43 44.45
N LYS A 148 -3.67 23.96 45.69
CA LYS A 148 -4.20 24.57 46.90
C LYS A 148 -3.57 25.96 47.04
N GLY A 149 -4.39 27.02 46.88
CA GLY A 149 -3.97 28.41 47.05
C GLY A 149 -3.39 28.63 48.46
N LYS A 150 -2.13 29.08 48.48
CA LYS A 150 -1.50 29.60 49.71
C LYS A 150 -2.25 30.84 50.15
N GLY A 151 -2.94 30.74 51.29
CA GLY A 151 -3.55 31.90 51.98
C GLY A 151 -2.45 32.87 52.40
N LYS A 152 -2.61 34.12 51.98
CA LYS A 152 -1.82 35.26 52.50
C LYS A 152 -2.19 35.55 53.94
N PRO A 153 -1.25 35.69 54.89
CA PRO A 153 -1.59 36.18 56.23
C PRO A 153 -1.92 37.65 56.17
N ARG A 154 -3.07 37.96 56.75
CA ARG A 154 -3.56 39.32 57.02
C ARG A 154 -2.74 39.91 58.13
N ASN A 155 -1.88 40.89 57.84
CA ASN A 155 -1.18 41.65 58.86
C ASN A 155 -2.08 42.77 59.33
N SER A 156 -2.57 42.64 60.56
CA SER A 156 -3.23 43.67 61.31
C SER A 156 -2.16 44.39 62.14
N GLY A 157 -1.74 45.56 61.71
CA GLY A 157 -0.85 46.47 62.40
C GLY A 157 -1.57 47.75 62.74
N ARG A 158 -1.82 47.90 64.00
CA ARG A 158 -2.39 49.00 64.75
C ARG A 158 -1.38 50.15 64.84
N ARG A 159 -1.85 51.39 64.63
CA ARG A 159 -1.64 52.70 65.22
C ARG A 159 -1.54 53.75 64.12
#